data_7cea754b47e29970405382ca0d692f8f
#
_entry.id   7cea754b47e29970405382ca0d692f8f
#
_cell.length_a   1.000
_cell.length_b   1.000
_cell.length_c   1.000
_cell.angle_alpha   90.00
_cell.angle_beta   90.00
_cell.angle_gamma   90.00
#
_symmetry.space_group_name_H-M   'P 1'
#
loop_
_entity.id
_entity.type
_entity.pdbx_description
1 polymer ?
#
loop_
_entity_poly.entity_id
_entity_poly.type
_entity_poly.pdbx_seq_one_letter_code
_entity_poly.pdbx_strand_id
1 'polypeptide(L)'
;MCIRDRDRLARSVGKQLMIDSAEIAGLMNDSAFQQKLGYNKETLPCLFIPETYQVYWDMSAEEFFERMQKEHQKFWNQERLDKATAIGMTPTEVCTLAAIVEEETNNNPEKPMVAGLYINRLHTGMPLQADPTIKFALQDFGLRRITNAHLAVESPYNTYLNTGLPPGPIRIPSPIGLDAVLNHTKHNYLYMCAKEDFSGTHNFASNYAEHMKNARKYWNALNERKIFK
;
A
#
# COMPACT_ATOMS: atom_id res chain seq x y z
N MET A 1 10.47 0.82 8.62
CA MET A 1 10.49 2.26 8.24
C MET A 1 9.52 2.47 7.09
N CYS A 2 8.49 3.31 7.27
CA CYS A 2 7.52 3.55 6.21
C CYS A 2 8.12 4.53 5.18
N ILE A 3 8.42 4.07 3.98
CA ILE A 3 8.93 4.90 2.88
C ILE A 3 7.74 5.20 1.96
N ARG A 4 7.21 6.41 2.10
CA ARG A 4 6.11 6.96 1.28
C ARG A 4 6.62 7.91 0.20
N ASP A 5 7.89 8.29 0.30
CA ASP A 5 8.50 9.37 -0.45
C ASP A 5 9.86 8.92 -0.98
N ARG A 6 10.08 9.13 -2.29
CA ARG A 6 11.33 8.77 -2.99
C ARG A 6 12.53 9.53 -2.45
N ASP A 7 12.35 10.80 -2.11
CA ASP A 7 13.42 11.61 -1.55
C ASP A 7 13.87 11.09 -0.19
N ARG A 8 12.91 10.55 0.60
CA ARG A 8 13.23 9.91 1.88
C ARG A 8 14.01 8.61 1.67
N LEU A 9 13.69 7.84 0.65
CA LEU A 9 14.47 6.65 0.28
C LEU A 9 15.91 7.06 -0.09
N ALA A 10 16.06 8.01 -1.02
CA ALA A 10 17.36 8.51 -1.45
C ALA A 10 18.21 9.01 -0.27
N ARG A 11 17.63 9.84 0.61
CA ARG A 11 18.31 10.32 1.83
C ARG A 11 18.68 9.16 2.79
N SER A 12 17.83 8.13 2.90
CA SER A 12 18.12 6.98 3.76
C SER A 12 19.29 6.16 3.25
N VAL A 13 19.37 5.94 1.94
CA VAL A 13 20.45 5.19 1.31
C VAL A 13 21.75 6.00 1.37
N GLY A 14 21.71 7.28 0.99
CA GLY A 14 22.89 8.16 1.03
C GLY A 14 23.48 8.38 2.43
N LYS A 15 22.72 8.12 3.50
CA LYS A 15 23.24 8.12 4.88
C LYS A 15 24.02 6.86 5.25
N GLN A 16 23.84 5.78 4.52
CA GLN A 16 24.41 4.47 4.84
C GLN A 16 25.52 4.05 3.86
N LEU A 17 25.56 4.64 2.67
CA LEU A 17 26.51 4.36 1.60
C LEU A 17 27.26 5.63 1.20
N MET A 18 28.33 5.50 0.43
CA MET A 18 29.06 6.66 -0.14
C MET A 18 28.31 7.38 -1.28
N ILE A 19 27.15 6.91 -1.66
CA ILE A 19 26.36 7.48 -2.75
C ILE A 19 25.73 8.79 -2.29
N ASP A 20 25.84 9.85 -3.11
CA ASP A 20 25.09 11.08 -2.85
C ASP A 20 23.58 10.83 -3.00
N SER A 21 22.81 11.26 -2.02
CA SER A 21 21.36 11.19 -2.06
C SER A 21 20.74 11.92 -3.27
N ALA A 22 21.40 12.97 -3.77
CA ALA A 22 20.99 13.70 -4.98
C ALA A 22 21.17 12.85 -6.24
N GLU A 23 22.20 12.02 -6.30
CA GLU A 23 22.45 11.09 -7.41
C GLU A 23 21.35 10.02 -7.48
N ILE A 24 21.03 9.39 -6.34
CA ILE A 24 19.91 8.43 -6.26
C ILE A 24 18.59 9.10 -6.65
N ALA A 25 18.30 10.28 -6.10
CA ALA A 25 17.09 11.03 -6.44
C ALA A 25 17.05 11.43 -7.92
N GLY A 26 18.18 11.78 -8.52
CA GLY A 26 18.32 12.07 -9.94
C GLY A 26 17.91 10.87 -10.80
N LEU A 27 18.49 9.69 -10.55
CA LEU A 27 18.15 8.45 -11.26
C LEU A 27 16.69 8.05 -11.05
N MET A 28 16.15 8.20 -9.83
CA MET A 28 14.75 7.93 -9.55
C MET A 28 13.77 8.87 -10.27
N ASN A 29 14.22 10.05 -10.71
CA ASN A 29 13.43 11.02 -11.45
C ASN A 29 13.69 11.02 -12.95
N ASP A 30 14.72 10.32 -13.41
CA ASP A 30 15.01 10.14 -14.84
C ASP A 30 14.05 9.13 -15.47
N SER A 31 13.22 9.61 -16.40
CA SER A 31 12.23 8.78 -17.09
C SER A 31 12.85 7.68 -17.96
N ALA A 32 14.02 7.94 -18.58
CA ALA A 32 14.72 6.93 -19.38
C ALA A 32 15.28 5.82 -18.49
N PHE A 33 15.82 6.18 -17.32
CA PHE A 33 16.29 5.22 -16.34
C PHE A 33 15.14 4.38 -15.76
N GLN A 34 14.01 5.01 -15.42
CA GLN A 34 12.80 4.30 -14.95
C GLN A 34 12.33 3.28 -15.98
N GLN A 35 12.24 3.67 -17.27
CA GLN A 35 11.84 2.77 -18.37
C GLN A 35 12.82 1.62 -18.57
N LYS A 36 14.13 1.86 -18.44
CA LYS A 36 15.16 0.80 -18.47
C LYS A 36 14.93 -0.24 -17.37
N LEU A 37 14.46 0.19 -16.21
CA LEU A 37 14.11 -0.71 -15.10
C LEU A 37 12.73 -1.38 -15.26
N GLY A 38 11.92 -0.99 -16.25
CA GLY A 38 10.57 -1.51 -16.49
C GLY A 38 9.47 -0.82 -15.68
N TYR A 39 9.73 0.39 -15.19
CA TYR A 39 8.81 1.17 -14.35
C TYR A 39 8.58 2.58 -14.93
N ASN A 40 7.59 3.26 -14.36
CA ASN A 40 7.37 4.69 -14.52
C ASN A 40 7.49 5.39 -13.14
N LYS A 41 7.23 6.69 -13.12
CA LYS A 41 7.31 7.50 -11.91
C LYS A 41 6.44 6.97 -10.77
N GLU A 42 5.24 6.51 -11.07
CA GLU A 42 4.24 6.04 -10.11
C GLU A 42 4.58 4.64 -9.60
N THR A 43 5.10 3.78 -10.47
CA THR A 43 5.32 2.35 -10.19
C THR A 43 6.75 1.99 -9.75
N LEU A 44 7.73 2.90 -9.92
CA LEU A 44 9.11 2.67 -9.48
C LEU A 44 9.24 2.22 -8.00
N PRO A 45 8.42 2.69 -7.06
CA PRO A 45 8.48 2.18 -5.68
C PRO A 45 8.25 0.67 -5.55
N CYS A 46 7.59 0.01 -6.52
CA CYS A 46 7.38 -1.45 -6.53
C CYS A 46 8.69 -2.25 -6.74
N LEU A 47 9.74 -1.61 -7.27
CA LEU A 47 11.06 -2.22 -7.40
C LEU A 47 11.64 -2.66 -6.04
N PHE A 48 11.35 -1.90 -4.99
CA PHE A 48 12.01 -2.05 -3.71
C PHE A 48 11.28 -3.06 -2.82
N ILE A 49 11.98 -4.10 -2.38
CA ILE A 49 11.52 -5.04 -1.37
C ILE A 49 12.20 -4.66 -0.05
N PRO A 50 11.45 -4.23 0.98
CA PRO A 50 12.06 -3.83 2.27
C PRO A 50 12.61 -5.02 3.03
N GLU A 51 13.93 -5.18 2.98
CA GLU A 51 14.70 -6.20 3.68
C GLU A 51 16.06 -5.64 4.14
N THR A 52 16.84 -6.45 4.84
CA THR A 52 18.23 -6.13 5.18
C THR A 52 19.16 -6.70 4.13
N TYR A 53 19.93 -5.85 3.48
CA TYR A 53 20.83 -6.23 2.42
C TYR A 53 22.29 -5.98 2.83
N GLN A 54 23.15 -6.95 2.56
CA GLN A 54 24.59 -6.72 2.57
C GLN A 54 25.01 -6.17 1.21
N VAL A 55 25.64 -5.01 1.23
CA VAL A 55 26.13 -4.30 0.04
C VAL A 55 27.50 -3.71 0.33
N TYR A 56 28.27 -3.44 -0.71
CA TYR A 56 29.53 -2.71 -0.56
C TYR A 56 29.23 -1.25 -0.26
N TRP A 57 29.99 -0.65 0.66
CA TRP A 57 29.79 0.72 1.10
C TRP A 57 30.09 1.74 0.01
N ASP A 58 31.02 1.43 -0.91
CA ASP A 58 31.51 2.23 -2.02
C ASP A 58 30.79 1.93 -3.37
N MET A 59 29.66 1.20 -3.34
CA MET A 59 28.91 0.90 -4.56
C MET A 59 28.37 2.19 -5.20
N SER A 60 28.24 2.20 -6.54
CA SER A 60 27.61 3.30 -7.28
C SER A 60 26.08 3.29 -7.15
N ALA A 61 25.43 4.39 -7.55
CA ALA A 61 23.97 4.47 -7.57
C ALA A 61 23.37 3.45 -8.54
N GLU A 62 23.97 3.25 -9.71
CA GLU A 62 23.53 2.25 -10.68
C GLU A 62 23.63 0.83 -10.12
N GLU A 63 24.75 0.48 -9.46
CA GLU A 63 24.95 -0.81 -8.82
C GLU A 63 23.92 -1.05 -7.70
N PHE A 64 23.53 0.01 -6.97
CA PHE A 64 22.45 -0.05 -6.01
C PHE A 64 21.12 -0.44 -6.67
N PHE A 65 20.73 0.18 -7.77
CA PHE A 65 19.49 -0.17 -8.47
C PHE A 65 19.55 -1.57 -9.09
N GLU A 66 20.69 -1.97 -9.65
CA GLU A 66 20.90 -3.34 -10.15
C GLU A 66 20.76 -4.37 -9.02
N ARG A 67 21.27 -4.05 -7.83
CA ARG A 67 21.09 -4.91 -6.66
C ARG A 67 19.61 -4.99 -6.26
N MET A 68 18.89 -3.89 -6.24
CA MET A 68 17.45 -3.90 -5.95
C MET A 68 16.66 -4.70 -6.98
N GLN A 69 17.02 -4.62 -8.26
CA GLN A 69 16.41 -5.42 -9.32
C GLN A 69 16.62 -6.93 -9.11
N LYS A 70 17.84 -7.34 -8.73
CA LYS A 70 18.14 -8.74 -8.41
C LYS A 70 17.32 -9.24 -7.22
N GLU A 71 17.18 -8.43 -6.18
CA GLU A 71 16.39 -8.81 -5.00
C GLU A 71 14.89 -8.83 -5.31
N HIS A 72 14.38 -7.90 -6.12
CA HIS A 72 13.02 -7.93 -6.63
C HIS A 72 12.74 -9.22 -7.42
N GLN A 73 13.65 -9.62 -8.35
CA GLN A 73 13.50 -10.86 -9.11
C GLN A 73 13.52 -12.12 -8.23
N LYS A 74 14.34 -12.13 -7.18
CA LYS A 74 14.35 -13.24 -6.21
C LYS A 74 13.05 -13.31 -5.41
N PHE A 75 12.50 -12.16 -5.00
CA PHE A 75 11.24 -12.10 -4.29
C PHE A 75 10.09 -12.60 -5.16
N TRP A 76 10.01 -12.13 -6.40
CA TRP A 76 9.00 -12.53 -7.38
C TRP A 76 9.41 -13.84 -8.09
N ASN A 77 9.57 -14.90 -7.29
CA ASN A 77 9.81 -16.25 -7.79
C ASN A 77 8.56 -16.80 -8.50
N GLN A 78 8.68 -17.96 -9.18
CA GLN A 78 7.59 -18.54 -9.95
C GLN A 78 6.33 -18.78 -9.11
N GLU A 79 6.46 -19.23 -7.85
CA GLU A 79 5.32 -19.44 -6.97
C GLU A 79 4.50 -18.16 -6.73
N ARG A 80 5.17 -17.02 -6.47
CA ARG A 80 4.49 -15.71 -6.28
C ARG A 80 3.89 -15.18 -7.56
N LEU A 81 4.56 -15.38 -8.70
CA LEU A 81 4.03 -15.01 -10.02
C LEU A 81 2.76 -15.81 -10.35
N ASP A 82 2.75 -17.11 -10.08
CA ASP A 82 1.59 -17.98 -10.29
C ASP A 82 0.41 -17.54 -9.40
N LYS A 83 0.67 -17.19 -8.14
CA LYS A 83 -0.35 -16.65 -7.22
C LYS A 83 -0.90 -15.30 -7.70
N ALA A 84 -0.06 -14.40 -8.17
CA ALA A 84 -0.48 -13.11 -8.74
C ALA A 84 -1.37 -13.32 -9.97
N THR A 85 -0.97 -14.21 -10.87
CA THR A 85 -1.74 -14.60 -12.06
C THR A 85 -3.09 -15.22 -11.67
N ALA A 86 -3.12 -16.07 -10.64
CA ALA A 86 -4.34 -16.72 -10.18
C ALA A 86 -5.40 -15.74 -9.61
N ILE A 87 -4.97 -14.58 -9.14
CA ILE A 87 -5.86 -13.48 -8.70
C ILE A 87 -6.07 -12.41 -9.77
N GLY A 88 -5.53 -12.62 -10.99
CA GLY A 88 -5.67 -11.70 -12.13
C GLY A 88 -4.88 -10.40 -11.97
N MET A 89 -3.77 -10.40 -11.22
CA MET A 89 -2.95 -9.22 -10.95
C MET A 89 -1.51 -9.38 -11.42
N THR A 90 -0.92 -8.30 -11.89
CA THR A 90 0.52 -8.17 -12.10
C THR A 90 1.25 -7.94 -10.77
N PRO A 91 2.57 -8.17 -10.68
CA PRO A 91 3.37 -7.83 -9.50
C PRO A 91 3.22 -6.38 -9.04
N THR A 92 3.09 -5.44 -9.97
CA THR A 92 2.89 -4.00 -9.69
C THR A 92 1.51 -3.73 -9.07
N GLU A 93 0.47 -4.39 -9.55
CA GLU A 93 -0.88 -4.28 -8.97
C GLU A 93 -0.96 -4.91 -7.58
N VAL A 94 -0.31 -6.06 -7.37
CA VAL A 94 -0.16 -6.65 -6.03
C VAL A 94 0.56 -5.69 -5.09
N CYS A 95 1.64 -5.06 -5.53
CA CYS A 95 2.38 -4.06 -4.75
C CYS A 95 1.49 -2.85 -4.40
N THR A 96 0.71 -2.36 -5.37
CA THR A 96 -0.20 -1.24 -5.17
C THR A 96 -1.29 -1.56 -4.15
N LEU A 97 -1.91 -2.73 -4.25
CA LEU A 97 -2.92 -3.18 -3.29
C LEU A 97 -2.31 -3.43 -1.90
N ALA A 98 -1.13 -4.07 -1.84
CA ALA A 98 -0.43 -4.32 -0.59
C ALA A 98 -0.10 -3.03 0.17
N ALA A 99 0.25 -1.96 -0.55
CA ALA A 99 0.49 -0.65 0.03
C ALA A 99 -0.77 -0.07 0.71
N ILE A 100 -1.95 -0.28 0.13
CA ILE A 100 -3.24 0.12 0.71
C ILE A 100 -3.54 -0.73 1.95
N VAL A 101 -3.44 -2.05 1.85
CA VAL A 101 -3.71 -2.99 2.95
C VAL A 101 -2.83 -2.69 4.17
N GLU A 102 -1.55 -2.34 3.97
CA GLU A 102 -0.65 -2.00 5.07
C GLU A 102 -0.98 -0.68 5.78
N GLU A 103 -1.60 0.27 5.08
CA GLU A 103 -2.04 1.53 5.69
C GLU A 103 -3.41 1.38 6.37
N GLU A 104 -4.20 0.35 6.04
CA GLU A 104 -5.49 0.07 6.69
C GLU A 104 -5.32 -0.64 8.03
N THR A 105 -4.37 -1.59 8.12
CA THR A 105 -4.18 -2.34 9.37
C THR A 105 -2.72 -2.64 9.66
N ASN A 106 -2.33 -2.39 10.91
CA ASN A 106 -1.04 -2.81 11.46
C ASN A 106 -1.06 -4.28 11.95
N ASN A 107 -2.24 -4.91 11.98
CA ASN A 107 -2.40 -6.29 12.43
C ASN A 107 -2.07 -7.26 11.28
N ASN A 108 -0.86 -7.84 11.30
CA ASN A 108 -0.42 -8.75 10.24
C ASN A 108 -1.37 -9.95 10.02
N PRO A 109 -1.93 -10.61 11.05
CA PRO A 109 -2.93 -11.67 10.87
C PRO A 109 -4.22 -11.23 10.15
N GLU A 110 -4.58 -9.94 10.20
CA GLU A 110 -5.78 -9.40 9.56
C GLU A 110 -5.57 -8.99 8.10
N LYS A 111 -4.32 -8.69 7.70
CA LYS A 111 -4.01 -8.23 6.35
C LYS A 111 -4.60 -9.12 5.24
N PRO A 112 -4.55 -10.47 5.31
CA PRO A 112 -5.16 -11.32 4.27
C PRO A 112 -6.69 -11.15 4.16
N MET A 113 -7.39 -10.85 5.27
CA MET A 113 -8.83 -10.56 5.26
C MET A 113 -9.13 -9.23 4.57
N VAL A 114 -8.35 -8.18 4.92
CA VAL A 114 -8.47 -6.85 4.30
C VAL A 114 -8.13 -6.92 2.80
N ALA A 115 -7.10 -7.68 2.43
CA ALA A 115 -6.74 -7.91 1.02
C ALA A 115 -7.89 -8.57 0.25
N GLY A 116 -8.51 -9.61 0.81
CA GLY A 116 -9.66 -10.29 0.22
C GLY A 116 -10.86 -9.36 0.02
N LEU A 117 -11.12 -8.45 0.97
CA LEU A 117 -12.18 -7.45 0.84
C LEU A 117 -11.93 -6.53 -0.38
N TYR A 118 -10.73 -6.01 -0.52
CA TYR A 118 -10.39 -5.12 -1.63
C TYR A 118 -10.40 -5.86 -2.98
N ILE A 119 -9.93 -7.11 -3.03
CA ILE A 119 -10.02 -7.95 -4.23
C ILE A 119 -11.49 -8.16 -4.63
N ASN A 120 -12.40 -8.40 -3.67
CA ASN A 120 -13.83 -8.51 -3.94
C ASN A 120 -14.41 -7.20 -4.50
N ARG A 121 -14.00 -6.04 -3.97
CA ARG A 121 -14.42 -4.73 -4.51
C ARG A 121 -13.92 -4.52 -5.95
N LEU A 122 -12.66 -4.88 -6.24
CA LEU A 122 -12.11 -4.82 -7.60
C LEU A 122 -12.91 -5.69 -8.56
N HIS A 123 -13.21 -6.92 -8.20
CA HIS A 123 -13.98 -7.86 -9.02
C HIS A 123 -15.42 -7.40 -9.28
N THR A 124 -16.02 -6.67 -8.35
CA THR A 124 -17.40 -6.14 -8.48
C THR A 124 -17.45 -4.74 -9.08
N GLY A 125 -16.30 -4.14 -9.44
CA GLY A 125 -16.23 -2.76 -9.93
C GLY A 125 -16.57 -1.71 -8.87
N MET A 126 -16.56 -2.08 -7.60
CA MET A 126 -16.82 -1.18 -6.49
C MET A 126 -15.58 -0.31 -6.20
N PRO A 127 -15.73 1.01 -5.97
CA PRO A 127 -14.62 1.86 -5.53
C PRO A 127 -13.97 1.33 -4.26
N LEU A 128 -12.63 1.41 -4.17
CA LEU A 128 -11.92 0.89 -2.99
C LEU A 128 -12.23 1.69 -1.74
N GLN A 129 -12.44 3.00 -1.85
CA GLN A 129 -12.78 3.91 -0.74
C GLN A 129 -11.83 3.77 0.45
N ALA A 130 -10.54 3.73 0.15
CA ALA A 130 -9.47 3.58 1.12
C ALA A 130 -8.99 4.96 1.60
N ASP A 131 -9.23 5.30 2.86
CA ASP A 131 -8.82 6.58 3.47
C ASP A 131 -7.33 6.89 3.29
N PRO A 132 -6.39 5.93 3.37
CA PRO A 132 -4.98 6.18 3.14
C PRO A 132 -4.65 6.77 1.76
N THR A 133 -5.44 6.45 0.75
CA THR A 133 -5.24 7.01 -0.60
C THR A 133 -5.57 8.50 -0.68
N ILE A 134 -6.52 8.98 0.14
CA ILE A 134 -6.84 10.40 0.28
C ILE A 134 -5.69 11.15 0.95
N LYS A 135 -5.13 10.59 2.04
CA LYS A 135 -3.94 11.17 2.70
C LYS A 135 -2.77 11.30 1.74
N PHE A 136 -2.58 10.27 0.90
CA PHE A 136 -1.55 10.28 -0.14
C PHE A 136 -1.85 11.31 -1.24
N ALA A 137 -3.08 11.41 -1.71
CA ALA A 137 -3.50 12.39 -2.73
C ALA A 137 -3.29 13.83 -2.26
N LEU A 138 -3.54 14.11 -0.98
CA LEU A 138 -3.34 15.41 -0.35
C LEU A 138 -1.90 15.66 0.12
N GLN A 139 -1.04 14.62 0.13
CA GLN A 139 0.31 14.65 0.74
C GLN A 139 0.27 15.08 2.23
N ASP A 140 -0.86 14.86 2.90
CA ASP A 140 -1.05 15.15 4.32
C ASP A 140 -1.25 13.85 5.11
N PHE A 141 -0.16 13.30 5.59
CA PHE A 141 -0.13 12.07 6.39
C PHE A 141 -0.46 12.29 7.87
N GLY A 142 -0.59 13.55 8.29
CA GLY A 142 -0.99 13.94 9.65
C GLY A 142 -2.50 13.95 9.86
N LEU A 143 -3.30 13.85 8.80
CA LEU A 143 -4.76 13.84 8.90
C LEU A 143 -5.25 12.69 9.78
N ARG A 144 -5.93 13.06 10.87
CA ARG A 144 -6.55 12.08 11.78
C ARG A 144 -7.94 11.68 11.34
N ARG A 145 -8.63 12.57 10.61
CA ARG A 145 -10.01 12.36 10.13
C ARG A 145 -10.14 12.83 8.69
N ILE A 146 -10.69 11.97 7.84
CA ILE A 146 -11.10 12.34 6.49
C ILE A 146 -12.50 12.97 6.55
N THR A 147 -12.66 14.15 5.95
CA THR A 147 -13.92 14.87 5.83
C THR A 147 -14.44 14.84 4.40
N ASN A 148 -15.71 15.19 4.17
CA ASN A 148 -16.27 15.23 2.82
C ASN A 148 -15.48 16.16 1.88
N ALA A 149 -14.90 17.24 2.40
CA ALA A 149 -14.04 18.12 1.60
C ALA A 149 -12.78 17.40 1.10
N HIS A 150 -12.20 16.53 1.93
CA HIS A 150 -11.03 15.72 1.54
C HIS A 150 -11.40 14.66 0.49
N LEU A 151 -12.61 14.08 0.57
CA LEU A 151 -13.09 13.07 -0.39
C LEU A 151 -13.32 13.66 -1.79
N ALA A 152 -13.46 14.98 -1.92
CA ALA A 152 -13.65 15.67 -3.19
C ALA A 152 -12.33 16.00 -3.92
N VAL A 153 -11.15 15.63 -3.37
CA VAL A 153 -9.88 15.94 -4.02
C VAL A 153 -9.79 15.26 -5.39
N GLU A 154 -9.53 16.05 -6.43
CA GLU A 154 -9.30 15.56 -7.78
C GLU A 154 -7.87 15.00 -7.89
N SER A 155 -7.76 13.70 -7.83
CA SER A 155 -6.49 12.97 -7.93
C SER A 155 -6.74 11.57 -8.49
N PRO A 156 -5.85 11.03 -9.34
CA PRO A 156 -5.94 9.64 -9.77
C PRO A 156 -5.75 8.64 -8.61
N TYR A 157 -5.22 9.10 -7.47
CA TYR A 157 -5.11 8.31 -6.24
C TYR A 157 -6.38 8.31 -5.39
N ASN A 158 -7.38 9.16 -5.71
CA ASN A 158 -8.62 9.19 -4.95
C ASN A 158 -9.51 7.98 -5.28
N THR A 159 -9.44 6.95 -4.46
CA THR A 159 -10.22 5.71 -4.62
C THR A 159 -11.69 5.82 -4.20
N TYR A 160 -12.16 7.00 -3.82
CA TYR A 160 -13.59 7.31 -3.65
C TYR A 160 -14.22 7.77 -4.97
N LEU A 161 -13.45 8.45 -5.83
CA LEU A 161 -13.91 8.98 -7.12
C LEU A 161 -13.54 8.05 -8.28
N ASN A 162 -12.44 7.32 -8.18
CA ASN A 162 -11.94 6.44 -9.22
C ASN A 162 -12.11 4.98 -8.81
N THR A 163 -12.64 4.17 -9.72
CA THR A 163 -12.72 2.71 -9.54
C THR A 163 -11.40 2.04 -9.93
N GLY A 164 -11.15 0.85 -9.40
CA GLY A 164 -9.91 0.12 -9.65
C GLY A 164 -8.77 0.52 -8.72
N LEU A 165 -7.57 0.08 -9.05
CA LEU A 165 -6.35 0.44 -8.32
C LEU A 165 -5.87 1.84 -8.72
N PRO A 166 -5.24 2.59 -7.80
CA PRO A 166 -4.57 3.82 -8.16
C PRO A 166 -3.34 3.55 -9.05
N PRO A 167 -2.74 4.59 -9.68
CA PRO A 167 -1.65 4.43 -10.65
C PRO A 167 -0.38 3.73 -10.11
N GLY A 168 -0.22 3.69 -8.81
CA GLY A 168 0.91 3.05 -8.14
C GLY A 168 0.74 3.00 -6.63
N PRO A 169 1.70 2.42 -5.90
CA PRO A 169 1.59 2.23 -4.47
C PRO A 169 1.73 3.56 -3.70
N ILE A 170 0.96 3.70 -2.62
CA ILE A 170 0.99 4.87 -1.72
C ILE A 170 2.13 4.81 -0.69
N ARG A 171 2.86 3.70 -0.66
CA ARG A 171 4.07 3.42 0.10
C ARG A 171 4.79 2.20 -0.48
N ILE A 172 6.04 1.97 -0.12
CA ILE A 172 6.69 0.69 -0.38
C ILE A 172 6.15 -0.33 0.65
N PRO A 173 5.41 -1.37 0.21
CA PRO A 173 4.86 -2.38 1.13
C PRO A 173 5.93 -3.35 1.60
N SER A 174 5.74 -3.94 2.78
CA SER A 174 6.60 -5.01 3.29
C SER A 174 6.35 -6.33 2.57
N PRO A 175 7.30 -7.30 2.64
CA PRO A 175 7.07 -8.67 2.19
C PRO A 175 5.81 -9.30 2.77
N ILE A 176 5.50 -9.01 4.05
CA ILE A 176 4.28 -9.50 4.71
C ILE A 176 3.03 -8.92 4.05
N GLY A 177 3.05 -7.64 3.66
CA GLY A 177 1.95 -7.00 2.94
C GLY A 177 1.73 -7.61 1.55
N LEU A 178 2.82 -7.83 0.81
CA LEU A 178 2.80 -8.49 -0.50
C LEU A 178 2.24 -9.92 -0.39
N ASP A 179 2.78 -10.70 0.54
CA ASP A 179 2.32 -12.08 0.77
C ASP A 179 0.88 -12.15 1.29
N ALA A 180 0.39 -11.13 2.01
CA ALA A 180 -1.00 -11.05 2.45
C ALA A 180 -1.98 -10.87 1.28
N VAL A 181 -1.61 -10.15 0.22
CA VAL A 181 -2.40 -10.04 -1.00
C VAL A 181 -2.37 -11.35 -1.79
N LEU A 182 -1.18 -11.93 -1.99
CA LEU A 182 -1.00 -13.18 -2.73
C LEU A 182 -1.70 -14.38 -2.06
N ASN A 183 -1.80 -14.38 -0.74
CA ASN A 183 -2.44 -15.42 0.06
C ASN A 183 -3.70 -14.89 0.77
N HIS A 184 -4.42 -13.97 0.13
CA HIS A 184 -5.62 -13.38 0.72
C HIS A 184 -6.64 -14.43 1.15
N THR A 185 -7.38 -14.13 2.21
CA THR A 185 -8.48 -14.99 2.66
C THR A 185 -9.66 -14.86 1.71
N LYS A 186 -10.15 -16.00 1.20
CA LYS A 186 -11.34 -16.05 0.35
C LYS A 186 -12.61 -15.91 1.20
N HIS A 187 -13.39 -14.89 0.91
CA HIS A 187 -14.69 -14.60 1.55
C HIS A 187 -15.49 -13.67 0.63
N ASN A 188 -16.70 -13.28 1.06
CA ASN A 188 -17.60 -12.40 0.30
C ASN A 188 -17.79 -11.02 0.94
N TYR A 189 -16.91 -10.60 1.84
CA TYR A 189 -17.00 -9.28 2.48
C TYR A 189 -16.67 -8.15 1.51
N LEU A 190 -17.44 -7.07 1.61
CA LEU A 190 -17.29 -5.84 0.83
C LEU A 190 -17.11 -4.59 1.72
N TYR A 191 -17.37 -4.73 3.03
CA TYR A 191 -17.34 -3.64 3.99
C TYR A 191 -16.53 -4.03 5.22
N MET A 192 -15.86 -3.05 5.82
CA MET A 192 -15.23 -3.18 7.14
C MET A 192 -15.39 -1.89 7.94
N CYS A 193 -15.34 -1.98 9.25
CA CYS A 193 -15.25 -0.85 10.16
C CYS A 193 -14.46 -1.25 11.40
N ALA A 194 -13.87 -0.28 12.09
CA ALA A 194 -13.14 -0.54 13.32
C ALA A 194 -14.01 -1.26 14.33
N LYS A 195 -13.41 -2.19 15.07
CA LYS A 195 -14.08 -2.98 16.11
C LYS A 195 -14.35 -2.15 17.35
N GLU A 196 -15.49 -2.41 17.98
CA GLU A 196 -15.95 -1.71 19.18
C GLU A 196 -15.11 -1.96 20.44
N ASP A 197 -14.29 -3.01 20.45
CA ASP A 197 -13.37 -3.35 21.54
C ASP A 197 -12.06 -2.53 21.53
N PHE A 198 -11.84 -1.74 20.45
CA PHE A 198 -10.62 -0.95 20.24
C PHE A 198 -9.34 -1.79 20.14
N SER A 199 -9.46 -3.04 19.74
CA SER A 199 -8.32 -3.96 19.52
C SER A 199 -7.42 -3.55 18.36
N GLY A 200 -7.81 -2.54 17.56
CA GLY A 200 -7.14 -2.17 16.33
C GLY A 200 -7.42 -3.10 15.15
N THR A 201 -8.45 -3.96 15.29
CA THR A 201 -8.96 -4.83 14.24
C THR A 201 -10.32 -4.34 13.72
N HIS A 202 -10.87 -5.06 12.71
CA HIS A 202 -12.09 -4.67 12.02
C HIS A 202 -13.20 -5.71 12.15
N ASN A 203 -14.44 -5.24 12.11
CA ASN A 203 -15.62 -6.04 11.81
C ASN A 203 -15.84 -6.01 10.30
N PHE A 204 -16.00 -7.17 9.69
CA PHE A 204 -16.25 -7.32 8.25
C PHE A 204 -17.74 -7.60 8.01
N ALA A 205 -18.23 -7.19 6.84
CA ALA A 205 -19.60 -7.39 6.43
C ALA A 205 -19.71 -7.61 4.91
N SER A 206 -20.66 -8.46 4.49
CA SER A 206 -20.93 -8.75 3.08
C SER A 206 -21.92 -7.79 2.44
N ASN A 207 -22.69 -7.05 3.24
CA ASN A 207 -23.68 -6.08 2.79
C ASN A 207 -23.73 -4.84 3.67
N TYR A 208 -24.33 -3.78 3.15
CA TYR A 208 -24.40 -2.48 3.81
C TYR A 208 -25.21 -2.50 5.12
N ALA A 209 -26.27 -3.31 5.19
CA ALA A 209 -27.11 -3.39 6.40
C ALA A 209 -26.32 -3.98 7.59
N GLU A 210 -25.53 -5.00 7.33
CA GLU A 210 -24.63 -5.61 8.32
C GLU A 210 -23.51 -4.66 8.73
N HIS A 211 -22.89 -3.98 7.74
CA HIS A 211 -21.90 -2.94 7.99
C HIS A 211 -22.45 -1.85 8.92
N MET A 212 -23.66 -1.35 8.68
CA MET A 212 -24.28 -0.32 9.53
C MET A 212 -24.56 -0.81 10.95
N LYS A 213 -24.87 -2.10 11.15
CA LYS A 213 -24.97 -2.68 12.50
C LYS A 213 -23.61 -2.65 13.23
N ASN A 214 -22.54 -3.03 12.54
CA ASN A 214 -21.19 -3.01 13.10
C ASN A 214 -20.70 -1.58 13.37
N ALA A 215 -20.93 -0.65 12.45
CA ALA A 215 -20.60 0.76 12.62
C ALA A 215 -21.31 1.38 13.84
N ARG A 216 -22.59 1.06 14.05
CA ARG A 216 -23.33 1.53 15.23
C ARG A 216 -22.74 1.03 16.55
N LYS A 217 -22.27 -0.22 16.61
CA LYS A 217 -21.59 -0.76 17.81
C LYS A 217 -20.34 0.08 18.12
N TYR A 218 -19.53 0.36 17.09
CA TYR A 218 -18.33 1.17 17.27
C TYR A 218 -18.65 2.60 17.71
N TRP A 219 -19.66 3.27 17.11
CA TRP A 219 -20.08 4.60 17.53
C TRP A 219 -20.60 4.64 18.98
N ASN A 220 -21.38 3.63 19.39
CA ASN A 220 -21.85 3.52 20.75
C ASN A 220 -20.69 3.37 21.74
N ALA A 221 -19.70 2.52 21.42
CA ALA A 221 -18.51 2.35 22.26
C ALA A 221 -17.65 3.64 22.33
N LEU A 222 -17.57 4.44 21.25
CA LEU A 222 -16.94 5.76 21.30
C LEU A 222 -17.67 6.73 22.24
N ASN A 223 -19.02 6.76 22.16
CA ASN A 223 -19.86 7.62 23.02
C ASN A 223 -19.74 7.23 24.49
N GLU A 224 -19.78 5.94 24.83
CA GLU A 224 -19.60 5.43 26.19
C GLU A 224 -18.24 5.85 26.77
N ARG A 225 -17.18 5.85 25.98
CA ARG A 225 -15.84 6.29 26.39
C ARG A 225 -15.66 7.82 26.31
N LYS A 226 -16.69 8.57 25.96
CA LYS A 226 -16.64 10.04 25.78
C LYS A 226 -15.54 10.50 24.81
N ILE A 227 -15.21 9.66 23.81
CA ILE A 227 -14.28 10.00 22.75
C ILE A 227 -15.08 10.74 21.67
N PHE A 228 -15.31 12.02 21.92
CA PHE A 228 -15.94 12.92 20.95
C PHE A 228 -14.86 13.43 19.99
N LYS A 229 -15.01 13.14 18.70
CA LYS A 229 -14.13 13.66 17.66
C LYS A 229 -14.84 14.73 16.85
#